data_c7d25d93e54ccdd5343d59d1c7abaf08
#
_entry.id   c7d25d93e54ccdd5343d59d1c7abaf08
#
_cell.length_a   1.000
_cell.length_b   1.000
_cell.length_c   1.000
_cell.angle_alpha   90.00
_cell.angle_beta   90.00
_cell.angle_gamma   90.00
#
_symmetry.space_group_name_H-M   'P 1'
#
loop_
_entity.id
_entity.type
_entity.pdbx_description
1 polymer ?
#
loop_
_entity_poly.entity_id
_entity_poly.type
_entity_poly.pdbx_seq_one_letter_code
_entity_poly.pdbx_strand_id
1 'polypeptide(L)'
;MDVMALDYALLDVFAGAPFQGTQIPVVTLGNEPIDARSKAAIASEFQQTETVFIDPSDSGCPASVYNGRGQQLFGAHTILAASYVAYEMGLTQDEGAFASFLLKQNDQLIQSFVDKGEGGPGAIQFARELAPTIDHYTPEISKLAAALNTDEKHISFSKYKPMVVSVDKPTLIVPFTKPEHVLSVSLNTGYWEALSGHVYTTELFLFAPGTITGESEFHGRILNPDLPRDVYPPIGNVMPEFIAYLAEQKDTADGTHTFSVDRGSPDTRKSLLRAEFDKHAGKALRCRIGGKVVKMGVGSLLYS
;
A
#
# COMPACT_ATOMS: atom_id res chain seq x y z
N MET A 1 1.58 39.10 -9.68
CA MET A 1 1.91 37.93 -8.86
C MET A 1 2.98 37.18 -9.61
N ASP A 2 4.08 36.90 -8.94
CA ASP A 2 5.14 36.09 -9.56
C ASP A 2 4.63 34.65 -9.64
N VAL A 3 4.65 34.08 -10.85
CA VAL A 3 4.26 32.70 -11.07
C VAL A 3 5.43 31.84 -10.62
N MET A 4 5.21 30.99 -9.63
CA MET A 4 6.18 29.98 -9.20
C MET A 4 6.00 28.70 -10.03
N ALA A 5 7.10 28.01 -10.33
CA ALA A 5 7.07 26.69 -10.94
C ALA A 5 7.44 25.63 -9.89
N LEU A 6 6.60 24.63 -9.76
CA LEU A 6 6.83 23.47 -8.89
C LEU A 6 7.08 22.25 -9.76
N ASP A 7 8.28 21.72 -9.68
CA ASP A 7 8.64 20.53 -10.43
C ASP A 7 7.97 19.29 -9.81
N TYR A 8 7.56 18.35 -10.66
CA TYR A 8 6.99 17.10 -10.23
C TYR A 8 7.48 15.92 -11.06
N ALA A 9 7.49 14.75 -10.44
CA ALA A 9 7.68 13.47 -11.10
C ALA A 9 6.41 12.63 -10.97
N LEU A 10 6.04 11.92 -12.05
CA LEU A 10 5.00 10.88 -12.03
C LEU A 10 5.66 9.53 -11.90
N LEU A 11 5.36 8.79 -10.86
CA LEU A 11 5.94 7.50 -10.56
C LEU A 11 4.86 6.40 -10.59
N ASP A 12 5.20 5.28 -11.21
CA ASP A 12 4.44 4.03 -11.10
C ASP A 12 5.10 3.18 -10.00
N VAL A 13 4.41 3.03 -8.87
CA VAL A 13 4.92 2.32 -7.68
C VAL A 13 4.39 0.89 -7.64
N PHE A 14 5.21 -0.06 -7.24
CA PHE A 14 4.98 -1.50 -7.34
C PHE A 14 4.79 -1.94 -8.79
N ALA A 15 5.58 -1.36 -9.69
CA ALA A 15 5.52 -1.54 -11.13
C ALA A 15 6.76 -2.27 -11.65
N GLY A 16 6.57 -3.35 -12.40
CA GLY A 16 7.65 -4.03 -13.12
C GLY A 16 8.02 -3.36 -14.45
N ALA A 17 7.09 -2.57 -15.01
CA ALA A 17 7.21 -1.86 -16.27
C ALA A 17 6.32 -0.60 -16.25
N PRO A 18 6.52 0.34 -17.21
CA PRO A 18 5.64 1.49 -17.38
C PRO A 18 4.16 1.10 -17.51
N PHE A 19 3.27 1.97 -17.01
CA PHE A 19 1.81 1.80 -17.02
C PHE A 19 1.29 0.65 -16.14
N GLN A 20 2.10 0.20 -15.20
CA GLN A 20 1.73 -0.74 -14.14
C GLN A 20 1.74 -0.04 -12.79
N GLY A 21 1.41 -0.78 -11.73
CA GLY A 21 1.48 -0.27 -10.36
C GLY A 21 0.44 0.80 -10.02
N THR A 22 0.74 1.55 -8.99
CA THR A 22 -0.04 2.71 -8.54
C THR A 22 0.69 3.98 -8.94
N GLN A 23 0.02 4.87 -9.65
CA GLN A 23 0.61 6.15 -10.05
C GLN A 23 0.59 7.12 -8.89
N ILE A 24 1.74 7.68 -8.55
CA ILE A 24 1.93 8.66 -7.48
C ILE A 24 2.69 9.86 -8.03
N PRO A 25 2.07 11.05 -8.03
CA PRO A 25 2.79 12.29 -8.25
C PRO A 25 3.65 12.63 -7.04
N VAL A 26 4.88 13.07 -7.29
CA VAL A 26 5.78 13.62 -6.27
C VAL A 26 6.16 15.03 -6.67
N VAL A 27 5.73 16.01 -5.89
CA VAL A 27 5.98 17.44 -6.12
C VAL A 27 7.16 17.87 -5.26
N THR A 28 8.14 18.49 -5.87
CA THR A 28 9.28 19.09 -5.17
C THR A 28 8.95 20.52 -4.79
N LEU A 29 9.03 20.83 -3.49
CA LEU A 29 8.82 22.17 -2.99
C LEU A 29 10.07 23.03 -3.24
N GLY A 30 9.85 24.29 -3.60
CA GLY A 30 10.90 25.31 -3.70
C GLY A 30 11.15 26.01 -2.36
N ASN A 31 11.86 27.13 -2.41
CA ASN A 31 12.18 27.93 -1.21
C ASN A 31 10.97 28.63 -0.59
N GLU A 32 9.87 28.78 -1.30
CA GLU A 32 8.66 29.41 -0.82
C GLU A 32 7.74 28.37 -0.15
N PRO A 33 7.26 28.62 1.06
CA PRO A 33 6.38 27.70 1.75
C PRO A 33 5.00 27.62 1.08
N ILE A 34 4.51 26.42 0.87
CA ILE A 34 3.15 26.16 0.37
C ILE A 34 2.29 25.68 1.53
N ASP A 35 1.16 26.35 1.73
CA ASP A 35 0.24 26.00 2.80
C ASP A 35 -0.51 24.67 2.55
N ALA A 36 -1.12 24.13 3.60
CA ALA A 36 -1.81 22.85 3.54
C ALA A 36 -3.01 22.85 2.56
N ARG A 37 -3.70 23.98 2.42
CA ARG A 37 -4.85 24.12 1.51
C ARG A 37 -4.39 24.06 0.06
N SER A 38 -3.31 24.77 -0.26
CA SER A 38 -2.72 24.76 -1.58
C SER A 38 -2.15 23.39 -1.96
N LYS A 39 -1.50 22.69 -1.03
CA LYS A 39 -1.07 21.31 -1.23
C LYS A 39 -2.26 20.36 -1.54
N ALA A 40 -3.38 20.51 -0.81
CA ALA A 40 -4.58 19.73 -1.08
C ALA A 40 -5.20 20.04 -2.46
N ALA A 41 -5.21 21.33 -2.86
CA ALA A 41 -5.68 21.73 -4.18
C ALA A 41 -4.80 21.14 -5.30
N ILE A 42 -3.47 21.23 -5.18
CA ILE A 42 -2.51 20.63 -6.12
C ILE A 42 -2.72 19.10 -6.19
N ALA A 43 -2.88 18.43 -5.05
CA ALA A 43 -3.14 17.00 -5.02
C ALA A 43 -4.44 16.62 -5.74
N SER A 44 -5.47 17.48 -5.65
CA SER A 44 -6.74 17.28 -6.35
C SER A 44 -6.59 17.39 -7.88
N GLU A 45 -5.73 18.31 -8.37
CA GLU A 45 -5.50 18.49 -9.82
C GLU A 45 -4.89 17.26 -10.48
N PHE A 46 -4.05 16.50 -9.77
CA PHE A 46 -3.49 15.25 -10.30
C PHE A 46 -4.52 14.13 -10.44
N GLN A 47 -5.68 14.22 -9.78
CA GLN A 47 -6.73 13.19 -9.81
C GLN A 47 -6.23 11.78 -9.46
N GLN A 48 -5.15 11.69 -8.71
CA GLN A 48 -4.62 10.45 -8.17
C GLN A 48 -5.07 10.26 -6.71
N THR A 49 -4.91 9.06 -6.19
CA THR A 49 -5.33 8.74 -4.81
C THR A 49 -4.63 9.66 -3.81
N GLU A 50 -3.34 9.92 -4.02
CA GLU A 50 -2.48 10.70 -3.14
C GLU A 50 -1.34 11.33 -3.94
N THR A 51 -0.82 12.45 -3.42
CA THR A 51 0.34 13.17 -3.93
C THR A 51 1.35 13.36 -2.82
N VAL A 52 2.60 13.08 -3.07
CA VAL A 52 3.72 13.32 -2.16
C VAL A 52 4.29 14.71 -2.44
N PHE A 53 4.60 15.46 -1.38
CA PHE A 53 5.36 16.70 -1.44
C PHE A 53 6.69 16.49 -0.74
N ILE A 54 7.80 16.80 -1.40
CA ILE A 54 9.16 16.75 -0.84
C ILE A 54 9.69 18.17 -0.70
N ASP A 55 10.17 18.49 0.50
CA ASP A 55 10.85 19.73 0.83
C ASP A 55 12.35 19.44 1.05
N PRO A 56 13.21 19.70 0.07
CA PRO A 56 14.64 19.44 0.20
C PRO A 56 15.34 20.29 1.27
N SER A 57 14.73 21.39 1.69
CA SER A 57 15.27 22.29 2.72
C SER A 57 15.01 21.79 4.14
N ASP A 58 14.02 20.92 4.35
CA ASP A 58 13.70 20.34 5.65
C ASP A 58 14.55 19.09 5.92
N SER A 59 15.58 19.26 6.75
CA SER A 59 16.46 18.15 7.17
C SER A 59 15.80 17.18 8.17
N GLY A 60 14.64 17.52 8.73
CA GLY A 60 13.98 16.73 9.77
C GLY A 60 12.88 15.81 9.26
N CYS A 61 12.12 16.24 8.27
CA CYS A 61 11.05 15.47 7.65
C CYS A 61 10.69 16.01 6.27
N PRO A 62 11.48 15.70 5.26
CA PRO A 62 11.39 16.35 3.96
C PRO A 62 10.17 15.93 3.14
N ALA A 63 9.26 15.13 3.64
CA ALA A 63 8.12 14.66 2.86
C ALA A 63 6.79 14.71 3.62
N SER A 64 5.71 14.96 2.86
CA SER A 64 4.33 14.90 3.35
C SER A 64 3.40 14.38 2.26
N VAL A 65 2.26 13.80 2.64
CA VAL A 65 1.28 13.22 1.72
C VAL A 65 -0.03 13.99 1.81
N TYR A 66 -0.62 14.28 0.67
CA TYR A 66 -1.91 14.97 0.56
C TYR A 66 -2.82 14.30 -0.48
N ASN A 67 -4.10 14.45 -0.27
CA ASN A 67 -5.14 14.28 -1.28
C ASN A 67 -6.05 15.52 -1.28
N GLY A 68 -7.08 15.54 -2.10
CA GLY A 68 -8.01 16.68 -2.18
C GLY A 68 -8.77 17.01 -0.88
N ARG A 69 -8.72 16.10 0.13
CA ARG A 69 -9.33 16.31 1.46
C ARG A 69 -8.35 16.84 2.51
N GLY A 70 -7.04 16.86 2.20
CA GLY A 70 -5.98 17.35 3.10
C GLY A 70 -4.84 16.37 3.29
N GLN A 71 -4.08 16.56 4.36
CA GLN A 71 -2.92 15.73 4.68
C GLN A 71 -3.33 14.30 5.04
N GLN A 72 -2.56 13.35 4.53
CA GLN A 72 -2.73 11.92 4.74
C GLN A 72 -1.53 11.32 5.46
N LEU A 73 -1.69 10.11 5.97
CA LEU A 73 -0.58 9.30 6.47
C LEU A 73 0.18 8.67 5.30
N PHE A 74 1.46 8.38 5.50
CA PHE A 74 2.22 7.60 4.53
C PHE A 74 1.68 6.17 4.43
N GLY A 75 1.33 5.78 3.21
CA GLY A 75 1.11 4.39 2.85
C GLY A 75 2.34 3.79 2.18
N ALA A 76 2.37 2.48 1.97
CA ALA A 76 3.52 1.81 1.37
C ALA A 76 3.92 2.43 0.00
N HIS A 77 2.93 2.77 -0.83
CA HIS A 77 3.19 3.36 -2.16
C HIS A 77 3.75 4.79 -2.07
N THR A 78 3.32 5.60 -1.11
CA THR A 78 3.84 6.97 -0.94
C THR A 78 5.22 6.99 -0.27
N ILE A 79 5.52 6.02 0.61
CA ILE A 79 6.86 5.83 1.16
C ILE A 79 7.86 5.50 0.04
N LEU A 80 7.53 4.55 -0.84
CA LEU A 80 8.40 4.16 -1.94
C LEU A 80 8.58 5.31 -2.94
N ALA A 81 7.51 6.05 -3.24
CA ALA A 81 7.57 7.21 -4.13
C ALA A 81 8.48 8.32 -3.57
N ALA A 82 8.31 8.67 -2.29
CA ALA A 82 9.16 9.64 -1.61
C ALA A 82 10.63 9.22 -1.62
N SER A 83 10.90 7.95 -1.31
CA SER A 83 12.26 7.40 -1.26
C SER A 83 12.95 7.40 -2.64
N TYR A 84 12.18 7.13 -3.71
CA TYR A 84 12.69 7.19 -5.09
C TYR A 84 13.19 8.59 -5.44
N VAL A 85 12.34 9.61 -5.22
CA VAL A 85 12.71 10.99 -5.55
C VAL A 85 13.80 11.52 -4.61
N ALA A 86 13.74 11.17 -3.32
CA ALA A 86 14.80 11.52 -2.38
C ALA A 86 16.17 10.96 -2.80
N TYR A 87 16.20 9.73 -3.33
CA TYR A 87 17.42 9.13 -3.89
C TYR A 87 17.93 9.93 -5.09
N GLU A 88 17.07 10.25 -6.04
CA GLU A 88 17.46 11.05 -7.23
C GLU A 88 17.95 12.46 -6.86
N MET A 89 17.42 13.05 -5.80
CA MET A 89 17.82 14.37 -5.30
C MET A 89 19.06 14.35 -4.41
N GLY A 90 19.61 13.16 -4.09
CA GLY A 90 20.76 13.04 -3.18
C GLY A 90 20.43 13.32 -1.70
N LEU A 91 19.16 13.20 -1.31
CA LEU A 91 18.71 13.39 0.07
C LEU A 91 18.85 12.12 0.94
N THR A 92 19.33 11.03 0.35
CA THR A 92 19.53 9.75 1.02
C THR A 92 20.91 9.67 1.66
N GLN A 93 21.03 8.83 2.69
CA GLN A 93 22.32 8.48 3.29
C GLN A 93 22.89 7.22 2.62
N ASP A 94 24.19 7.25 2.31
CA ASP A 94 24.88 6.12 1.70
C ASP A 94 25.19 5.04 2.76
N GLU A 95 24.71 3.82 2.53
CA GLU A 95 24.97 2.65 3.38
C GLU A 95 25.59 1.49 2.58
N GLY A 96 26.50 1.78 1.68
CA GLY A 96 27.20 0.79 0.85
C GLY A 96 26.34 0.30 -0.34
N ALA A 97 25.77 -0.90 -0.27
CA ALA A 97 24.92 -1.45 -1.32
C ALA A 97 23.55 -0.75 -1.42
N PHE A 98 23.14 -0.06 -0.35
CA PHE A 98 21.88 0.64 -0.25
C PHE A 98 22.07 2.12 0.01
N ALA A 99 21.04 2.89 -0.26
CA ALA A 99 20.88 4.23 0.26
C ALA A 99 19.66 4.26 1.17
N SER A 100 19.76 4.88 2.34
CA SER A 100 18.64 4.97 3.28
C SER A 100 17.99 6.35 3.26
N PHE A 101 16.68 6.38 3.49
CA PHE A 101 15.90 7.60 3.60
C PHE A 101 14.96 7.50 4.79
N LEU A 102 14.93 8.56 5.61
CA LEU A 102 14.15 8.62 6.83
C LEU A 102 12.94 9.52 6.63
N LEU A 103 11.76 8.98 6.88
CA LEU A 103 10.50 9.69 6.93
C LEU A 103 10.01 9.77 8.36
N LYS A 104 9.37 10.86 8.72
CA LYS A 104 8.71 11.03 10.01
C LYS A 104 7.21 11.11 9.81
N GLN A 105 6.48 10.27 10.53
CA GLN A 105 5.03 10.30 10.58
C GLN A 105 4.58 10.32 12.04
N ASN A 106 3.96 11.41 12.46
CA ASN A 106 3.69 11.65 13.87
C ASN A 106 5.02 11.54 14.67
N ASP A 107 5.05 10.70 15.70
CA ASP A 107 6.26 10.42 16.51
C ASP A 107 7.01 9.16 16.06
N GLN A 108 6.62 8.55 14.92
CA GLN A 108 7.26 7.35 14.39
C GLN A 108 8.22 7.70 13.25
N LEU A 109 9.36 7.03 13.25
CA LEU A 109 10.33 7.08 12.16
C LEU A 109 10.12 5.88 11.25
N ILE A 110 10.01 6.14 9.96
CA ILE A 110 9.91 5.12 8.91
C ILE A 110 11.21 5.15 8.13
N GLN A 111 11.98 4.08 8.22
CA GLN A 111 13.23 3.95 7.48
C GLN A 111 12.98 3.14 6.21
N SER A 112 13.36 3.73 5.08
CA SER A 112 13.35 3.07 3.78
C SER A 112 14.77 2.86 3.26
N PHE A 113 14.92 1.86 2.39
CA PHE A 113 16.17 1.45 1.78
C PHE A 113 15.97 1.36 0.28
N VAL A 114 16.87 1.98 -0.45
CA VAL A 114 16.88 2.01 -1.92
C VAL A 114 18.10 1.22 -2.40
N ASP A 115 17.87 0.15 -3.15
CA ASP A 115 18.94 -0.57 -3.84
C ASP A 115 19.63 0.36 -4.85
N LYS A 116 20.96 0.39 -4.83
CA LYS A 116 21.75 1.11 -5.81
C LYS A 116 21.92 0.27 -7.08
N GLY A 117 21.01 0.45 -8.03
CA GLY A 117 21.06 -0.24 -9.31
C GLY A 117 21.98 0.45 -10.33
N GLU A 118 22.41 -0.28 -11.36
CA GLU A 118 23.09 0.29 -12.51
C GLU A 118 22.11 1.17 -13.30
N GLY A 119 22.29 2.49 -13.23
CA GLY A 119 21.48 3.46 -13.98
C GLY A 119 20.28 4.04 -13.25
N GLY A 120 20.16 3.85 -11.93
CA GLY A 120 19.11 4.46 -11.10
C GLY A 120 18.72 3.60 -9.91
N PRO A 121 17.70 4.02 -9.14
CA PRO A 121 17.24 3.25 -8.00
C PRO A 121 16.70 1.88 -8.43
N GLY A 122 17.14 0.84 -7.74
CA GLY A 122 16.65 -0.52 -7.89
C GLY A 122 15.33 -0.76 -7.14
N ALA A 123 15.24 -1.87 -6.41
CA ALA A 123 14.11 -2.11 -5.54
C ALA A 123 14.16 -1.18 -4.32
N ILE A 124 13.00 -0.75 -3.86
CA ILE A 124 12.84 0.07 -2.65
C ILE A 124 12.02 -0.71 -1.65
N GLN A 125 12.42 -0.69 -0.40
CA GLN A 125 11.67 -1.29 0.71
C GLN A 125 11.72 -0.40 1.94
N PHE A 126 10.73 -0.52 2.81
CA PHE A 126 10.75 0.08 4.12
C PHE A 126 10.49 -0.97 5.20
N ALA A 127 11.01 -0.71 6.39
CA ALA A 127 10.85 -1.59 7.53
C ALA A 127 10.02 -0.92 8.63
N ARG A 128 9.21 -1.72 9.33
CA ARG A 128 8.49 -1.28 10.53
C ARG A 128 8.23 -2.44 11.48
N GLU A 129 8.01 -2.11 12.74
CA GLU A 129 7.49 -3.04 13.74
C GLU A 129 5.96 -2.95 13.77
N LEU A 130 5.32 -4.11 13.93
CA LEU A 130 3.87 -4.23 13.97
C LEU A 130 3.42 -4.61 15.38
N ALA A 131 2.33 -3.98 15.83
CA ALA A 131 1.63 -4.33 17.07
C ALA A 131 0.18 -4.73 16.72
N PRO A 132 -0.04 -5.93 16.15
CA PRO A 132 -1.34 -6.32 15.68
C PRO A 132 -2.30 -6.64 16.82
N THR A 133 -3.57 -6.32 16.60
CA THR A 133 -4.70 -6.86 17.35
C THR A 133 -5.46 -7.81 16.45
N ILE A 134 -5.68 -9.04 16.94
CA ILE A 134 -6.40 -10.07 16.21
C ILE A 134 -7.76 -10.28 16.84
N ASP A 135 -8.80 -10.16 16.05
CA ASP A 135 -10.17 -10.56 16.46
C ASP A 135 -10.53 -11.85 15.72
N HIS A 136 -10.68 -12.92 16.51
CA HIS A 136 -11.09 -14.23 16.00
C HIS A 136 -12.61 -14.35 15.75
N TYR A 137 -13.38 -13.32 16.11
CA TYR A 137 -14.78 -13.27 15.72
C TYR A 137 -14.87 -13.01 14.22
N THR A 138 -15.46 -13.95 13.52
CA THR A 138 -15.68 -13.85 12.08
C THR A 138 -17.16 -14.07 11.77
N PRO A 139 -17.70 -13.39 10.76
CA PRO A 139 -19.04 -13.68 10.29
C PRO A 139 -19.17 -15.13 9.84
N GLU A 140 -20.38 -15.67 9.95
CA GLU A 140 -20.70 -16.95 9.32
C GLU A 140 -20.39 -16.90 7.82
N ILE A 141 -19.79 -17.97 7.30
CA ILE A 141 -19.36 -18.05 5.88
C ILE A 141 -20.54 -17.77 4.93
N SER A 142 -21.72 -18.26 5.26
CA SER A 142 -22.95 -18.05 4.48
C SER A 142 -23.32 -16.55 4.37
N LYS A 143 -23.23 -15.82 5.48
CA LYS A 143 -23.50 -14.38 5.51
C LYS A 143 -22.43 -13.60 4.73
N LEU A 144 -21.17 -14.01 4.89
CA LEU A 144 -20.06 -13.40 4.16
C LEU A 144 -20.18 -13.66 2.66
N ALA A 145 -20.52 -14.89 2.26
CA ALA A 145 -20.74 -15.24 0.86
C ALA A 145 -21.90 -14.44 0.24
N ALA A 146 -23.00 -14.25 0.97
CA ALA A 146 -24.11 -13.41 0.54
C ALA A 146 -23.70 -11.93 0.39
N ALA A 147 -22.91 -11.39 1.34
CA ALA A 147 -22.42 -10.02 1.29
C ALA A 147 -21.43 -9.79 0.13
N LEU A 148 -20.65 -10.82 -0.23
CA LEU A 148 -19.65 -10.79 -1.29
C LEU A 148 -20.19 -11.27 -2.65
N ASN A 149 -21.47 -11.63 -2.69
CA ASN A 149 -22.14 -12.16 -3.89
C ASN A 149 -21.34 -13.30 -4.56
N THR A 150 -20.98 -14.30 -3.74
CA THR A 150 -20.17 -15.45 -4.14
C THR A 150 -20.69 -16.74 -3.50
N ASP A 151 -20.21 -17.92 -3.95
CA ASP A 151 -20.50 -19.20 -3.31
C ASP A 151 -19.67 -19.40 -2.05
N GLU A 152 -20.24 -19.99 -1.00
CA GLU A 152 -19.55 -20.35 0.24
C GLU A 152 -18.29 -21.22 -0.01
N LYS A 153 -18.36 -22.15 -0.96
CA LYS A 153 -17.25 -23.04 -1.34
C LYS A 153 -16.02 -22.30 -1.89
N HIS A 154 -16.17 -21.04 -2.29
CA HIS A 154 -15.07 -20.21 -2.78
C HIS A 154 -14.29 -19.54 -1.63
N ILE A 155 -14.91 -19.42 -0.45
CA ILE A 155 -14.32 -18.78 0.73
C ILE A 155 -13.57 -19.81 1.56
N SER A 156 -12.38 -19.46 2.00
CA SER A 156 -11.44 -20.29 2.75
C SER A 156 -10.74 -21.36 1.89
N PHE A 157 -9.48 -21.57 2.19
CA PHE A 157 -8.70 -22.67 1.62
C PHE A 157 -7.61 -23.11 2.60
N SER A 158 -7.31 -24.41 2.62
CA SER A 158 -6.32 -24.98 3.53
C SER A 158 -6.57 -24.54 4.98
N LYS A 159 -5.58 -23.92 5.62
CA LYS A 159 -5.64 -23.37 6.98
C LYS A 159 -6.24 -21.96 7.06
N TYR A 160 -6.33 -21.26 5.95
CA TYR A 160 -6.73 -19.86 5.91
C TYR A 160 -8.24 -19.71 6.05
N LYS A 161 -8.65 -18.90 7.02
CA LYS A 161 -10.06 -18.58 7.35
C LYS A 161 -10.22 -17.05 7.42
N PRO A 162 -11.42 -16.51 7.22
CA PRO A 162 -11.66 -15.09 7.45
C PRO A 162 -11.25 -14.68 8.88
N MET A 163 -10.69 -13.48 9.01
CA MET A 163 -10.21 -12.96 10.29
C MET A 163 -10.15 -11.44 10.23
N VAL A 164 -10.51 -10.76 11.32
CA VAL A 164 -10.30 -9.32 11.46
C VAL A 164 -8.94 -9.09 12.09
N VAL A 165 -8.11 -8.33 11.41
CA VAL A 165 -6.77 -7.94 11.86
C VAL A 165 -6.67 -6.43 11.83
N SER A 166 -6.10 -5.85 12.88
CA SER A 166 -5.87 -4.42 13.00
C SER A 166 -4.42 -4.15 13.35
N VAL A 167 -3.72 -3.42 12.51
CA VAL A 167 -2.43 -2.80 12.77
C VAL A 167 -2.61 -1.28 12.68
N ASP A 168 -2.89 -0.78 11.48
CA ASP A 168 -3.19 0.64 11.25
C ASP A 168 -4.70 0.89 11.27
N LYS A 169 -5.49 -0.09 10.82
CA LYS A 169 -6.97 -0.06 10.81
C LYS A 169 -7.55 -1.46 10.85
N PRO A 170 -8.78 -1.63 11.40
CA PRO A 170 -9.46 -2.91 11.34
C PRO A 170 -9.74 -3.31 9.89
N THR A 171 -9.25 -4.48 9.48
CA THR A 171 -9.43 -5.03 8.14
C THR A 171 -9.95 -6.47 8.24
N LEU A 172 -11.05 -6.77 7.56
CA LEU A 172 -11.53 -8.14 7.41
C LEU A 172 -10.77 -8.81 6.25
N ILE A 173 -9.91 -9.75 6.59
CA ILE A 173 -9.14 -10.53 5.62
C ILE A 173 -9.92 -11.78 5.25
N VAL A 174 -10.19 -11.96 3.97
CA VAL A 174 -11.02 -13.06 3.46
C VAL A 174 -10.24 -13.88 2.43
N PRO A 175 -9.86 -15.12 2.76
CA PRO A 175 -9.21 -16.02 1.82
C PRO A 175 -10.20 -16.63 0.83
N PHE A 176 -9.77 -16.71 -0.43
CA PHE A 176 -10.48 -17.36 -1.53
C PHE A 176 -9.68 -18.51 -2.11
N THR A 177 -10.35 -19.47 -2.72
CA THR A 177 -9.73 -20.68 -3.27
C THR A 177 -8.91 -20.41 -4.54
N LYS A 178 -9.24 -19.36 -5.32
CA LYS A 178 -8.58 -19.00 -6.59
C LYS A 178 -8.63 -17.50 -6.85
N PRO A 179 -7.66 -16.96 -7.60
CA PRO A 179 -7.64 -15.54 -7.98
C PRO A 179 -8.87 -15.09 -8.76
N GLU A 180 -9.43 -15.94 -9.62
CA GLU A 180 -10.62 -15.62 -10.41
C GLU A 180 -11.84 -15.36 -9.51
N HIS A 181 -11.93 -16.06 -8.37
CA HIS A 181 -12.99 -15.83 -7.40
C HIS A 181 -12.83 -14.48 -6.71
N VAL A 182 -11.60 -14.04 -6.42
CA VAL A 182 -11.33 -12.69 -5.88
C VAL A 182 -11.79 -11.61 -6.87
N LEU A 183 -11.49 -11.78 -8.15
CA LEU A 183 -11.88 -10.81 -9.19
C LEU A 183 -13.39 -10.76 -9.42
N SER A 184 -14.09 -11.90 -9.30
CA SER A 184 -15.53 -11.99 -9.55
C SER A 184 -16.40 -11.38 -8.45
N VAL A 185 -15.84 -11.17 -7.26
CA VAL A 185 -16.57 -10.62 -6.10
C VAL A 185 -17.17 -9.25 -6.41
N SER A 186 -18.42 -9.09 -5.98
CA SER A 186 -19.08 -7.78 -5.91
C SER A 186 -19.78 -7.62 -4.56
N LEU A 187 -19.73 -6.42 -4.01
CA LEU A 187 -20.38 -6.15 -2.74
C LEU A 187 -21.88 -6.05 -2.92
N ASN A 188 -22.63 -6.81 -2.14
CA ASN A 188 -24.08 -6.61 -1.95
C ASN A 188 -24.27 -5.68 -0.76
N THR A 189 -24.61 -4.42 -1.04
CA THR A 189 -24.67 -3.35 -0.02
C THR A 189 -25.62 -3.69 1.13
N GLY A 190 -26.79 -4.24 0.86
CA GLY A 190 -27.75 -4.57 1.93
C GLY A 190 -27.26 -5.65 2.89
N TYR A 191 -26.65 -6.71 2.37
CA TYR A 191 -26.03 -7.74 3.22
C TYR A 191 -24.76 -7.23 3.90
N TRP A 192 -23.98 -6.38 3.22
CA TRP A 192 -22.79 -5.80 3.80
C TRP A 192 -23.10 -4.86 4.97
N GLU A 193 -24.09 -3.99 4.84
CA GLU A 193 -24.53 -3.08 5.92
C GLU A 193 -24.94 -3.85 7.16
N ALA A 194 -25.70 -4.95 6.99
CA ALA A 194 -26.09 -5.81 8.09
C ALA A 194 -24.87 -6.52 8.75
N LEU A 195 -23.83 -6.82 7.97
CA LEU A 195 -22.64 -7.52 8.44
C LEU A 195 -21.62 -6.57 9.07
N SER A 196 -21.37 -5.41 8.46
CA SER A 196 -20.32 -4.46 8.86
C SER A 196 -20.54 -3.90 10.26
N GLY A 197 -21.79 -3.73 10.69
CA GLY A 197 -22.12 -3.33 12.06
C GLY A 197 -21.66 -4.31 13.14
N HIS A 198 -21.41 -5.57 12.79
CA HIS A 198 -20.93 -6.60 13.71
C HIS A 198 -19.40 -6.82 13.66
N VAL A 199 -18.75 -6.48 12.56
CA VAL A 199 -17.29 -6.68 12.40
C VAL A 199 -16.48 -5.39 12.57
N TYR A 200 -17.14 -4.26 12.75
CA TYR A 200 -16.51 -2.96 12.98
C TYR A 200 -15.41 -2.60 11.99
N THR A 201 -15.56 -3.00 10.72
CA THR A 201 -14.63 -2.67 9.64
C THR A 201 -15.38 -2.25 8.39
N THR A 202 -14.81 -1.29 7.68
CA THR A 202 -15.28 -0.84 6.37
C THR A 202 -14.41 -1.34 5.23
N GLU A 203 -13.28 -1.96 5.53
CA GLU A 203 -12.35 -2.45 4.52
C GLU A 203 -12.21 -3.97 4.56
N LEU A 204 -12.27 -4.56 3.38
CA LEU A 204 -12.02 -5.98 3.19
C LEU A 204 -10.76 -6.16 2.34
N PHE A 205 -9.91 -7.08 2.75
CA PHE A 205 -8.84 -7.59 1.92
C PHE A 205 -9.13 -9.02 1.50
N LEU A 206 -9.38 -9.20 0.22
CA LEU A 206 -9.60 -10.52 -0.39
C LEU A 206 -8.27 -11.01 -0.95
N PHE A 207 -7.94 -12.27 -0.70
CA PHE A 207 -6.74 -12.86 -1.29
C PHE A 207 -6.96 -14.33 -1.68
N ALA A 208 -6.16 -14.82 -2.61
CA ALA A 208 -6.14 -16.21 -3.03
C ALA A 208 -4.70 -16.68 -3.28
N PRO A 209 -4.43 -18.00 -3.18
CA PRO A 209 -3.15 -18.55 -3.61
C PRO A 209 -3.04 -18.47 -5.14
N GLY A 210 -1.81 -18.29 -5.62
CA GLY A 210 -1.53 -18.14 -7.04
C GLY A 210 -1.64 -16.69 -7.51
N THR A 211 -1.63 -16.50 -8.79
CA THR A 211 -1.45 -15.19 -9.43
C THR A 211 -2.22 -15.09 -10.73
N ILE A 212 -2.64 -13.89 -11.08
CA ILE A 212 -3.16 -13.57 -12.41
C ILE A 212 -2.01 -13.24 -13.38
N THR A 213 -0.88 -12.78 -12.85
CA THR A 213 0.25 -12.31 -13.66
C THR A 213 1.35 -13.35 -13.87
N GLY A 214 1.37 -14.41 -13.05
CA GLY A 214 2.40 -15.44 -13.05
C GLY A 214 3.67 -15.09 -12.27
N GLU A 215 3.64 -14.04 -11.45
CA GLU A 215 4.82 -13.49 -10.77
C GLU A 215 4.74 -13.46 -9.24
N SER A 216 3.62 -13.89 -8.64
CA SER A 216 3.38 -13.82 -7.20
C SER A 216 2.80 -15.10 -6.60
N GLU A 217 2.94 -15.25 -5.28
CA GLU A 217 2.38 -16.36 -4.52
C GLU A 217 0.92 -16.16 -4.16
N PHE A 218 0.52 -14.89 -4.01
CA PHE A 218 -0.85 -14.51 -3.71
C PHE A 218 -1.36 -13.46 -4.69
N HIS A 219 -2.66 -13.53 -4.96
CA HIS A 219 -3.40 -12.44 -5.60
C HIS A 219 -4.25 -11.74 -4.55
N GLY A 220 -4.21 -10.38 -4.52
CA GLY A 220 -4.90 -9.58 -3.52
C GLY A 220 -5.78 -8.49 -4.12
N ARG A 221 -6.91 -8.21 -3.45
CA ARG A 221 -7.82 -7.12 -3.80
C ARG A 221 -8.42 -6.50 -2.54
N ILE A 222 -8.38 -5.16 -2.46
CA ILE A 222 -9.15 -4.42 -1.47
C ILE A 222 -10.54 -4.16 -2.04
N LEU A 223 -11.57 -4.44 -1.24
CA LEU A 223 -12.93 -3.97 -1.45
C LEU A 223 -13.25 -2.92 -0.39
N ASN A 224 -13.73 -1.79 -0.88
CA ASN A 224 -14.25 -0.72 -0.04
C ASN A 224 -15.65 -0.35 -0.56
N PRO A 225 -16.71 -0.41 0.26
CA PRO A 225 -18.07 -0.10 -0.17
C PRO A 225 -18.26 1.34 -0.68
N ASP A 226 -17.38 2.25 -0.26
CA ASP A 226 -17.42 3.66 -0.67
C ASP A 226 -16.78 3.92 -2.05
N LEU A 227 -16.19 2.88 -2.67
CA LEU A 227 -15.53 2.99 -3.97
C LEU A 227 -16.30 2.26 -5.07
N PRO A 228 -16.27 2.77 -6.33
CA PRO A 228 -16.79 2.06 -7.48
C PRO A 228 -16.19 0.66 -7.63
N ARG A 229 -16.97 -0.28 -8.17
CA ARG A 229 -16.61 -1.70 -8.27
C ARG A 229 -15.35 -1.97 -9.11
N ASP A 230 -15.10 -1.15 -10.10
CA ASP A 230 -13.96 -1.22 -11.03
C ASP A 230 -12.70 -0.50 -10.52
N VAL A 231 -12.79 0.12 -9.34
CA VAL A 231 -11.63 0.73 -8.68
C VAL A 231 -10.89 -0.35 -7.88
N TYR A 232 -9.60 -0.44 -8.11
CA TYR A 232 -8.67 -1.33 -7.41
C TYR A 232 -7.71 -0.52 -6.54
N PRO A 233 -8.03 -0.28 -5.27
CA PRO A 233 -7.15 0.46 -4.36
C PRO A 233 -5.76 -0.18 -4.24
N PRO A 234 -4.72 0.62 -3.94
CA PRO A 234 -3.38 0.08 -3.68
C PRO A 234 -3.38 -0.85 -2.48
N ILE A 235 -2.94 -2.10 -2.66
CA ILE A 235 -2.93 -3.11 -1.58
C ILE A 235 -1.76 -2.94 -0.60
N GLY A 236 -0.80 -2.06 -0.89
CA GLY A 236 0.32 -1.81 0.01
C GLY A 236 -0.09 -1.32 1.40
N ASN A 237 -1.24 -0.62 1.49
CA ASN A 237 -1.75 -0.09 2.76
C ASN A 237 -2.36 -1.16 3.68
N VAL A 238 -2.65 -2.35 3.18
CA VAL A 238 -3.20 -3.47 3.96
C VAL A 238 -2.14 -4.56 4.22
N MET A 239 -0.93 -4.38 3.71
CA MET A 239 0.13 -5.37 3.90
C MET A 239 0.53 -5.57 5.36
N PRO A 240 0.56 -4.57 6.25
CA PRO A 240 0.78 -4.80 7.67
C PRO A 240 -0.21 -5.77 8.29
N GLU A 241 -1.51 -5.60 8.01
CA GLU A 241 -2.59 -6.48 8.46
C GLU A 241 -2.46 -7.87 7.85
N PHE A 242 -2.14 -7.97 6.56
CA PHE A 242 -1.96 -9.25 5.89
C PHE A 242 -0.75 -10.02 6.41
N ILE A 243 0.37 -9.34 6.68
CA ILE A 243 1.55 -9.94 7.33
C ILE A 243 1.18 -10.47 8.71
N ALA A 244 0.47 -9.68 9.52
CA ALA A 244 0.03 -10.11 10.84
C ALA A 244 -0.92 -11.31 10.76
N TYR A 245 -1.82 -11.33 9.77
CA TYR A 245 -2.69 -12.46 9.47
C TYR A 245 -1.89 -13.74 9.15
N LEU A 246 -0.86 -13.64 8.29
CA LEU A 246 -0.01 -14.78 7.94
C LEU A 246 0.83 -15.26 9.12
N ALA A 247 1.35 -14.32 9.93
CA ALA A 247 2.11 -14.64 11.12
C ALA A 247 1.28 -15.34 12.21
N GLU A 248 -0.03 -15.06 12.30
CA GLU A 248 -0.95 -15.69 13.25
C GLU A 248 -1.30 -17.15 12.89
N GLN A 249 -1.05 -17.58 11.67
CA GLN A 249 -1.34 -18.96 11.29
C GLN A 249 -0.52 -19.95 12.13
N LYS A 250 -1.16 -20.99 12.67
CA LYS A 250 -0.57 -21.95 13.61
C LYS A 250 0.71 -22.62 13.10
N ASP A 251 0.79 -22.85 11.77
CA ASP A 251 1.92 -23.53 11.15
C ASP A 251 3.04 -22.56 10.70
N THR A 252 2.91 -21.28 10.99
CA THR A 252 3.96 -20.30 10.70
C THR A 252 5.03 -20.40 11.79
N ALA A 253 6.15 -21.04 11.45
CA ALA A 253 7.28 -21.24 12.38
C ALA A 253 7.97 -19.91 12.73
N ASP A 254 8.77 -19.92 13.78
CA ASP A 254 9.71 -18.84 14.06
C ASP A 254 10.74 -18.73 12.94
N GLY A 255 11.06 -17.52 12.51
CA GLY A 255 12.01 -17.25 11.43
C GLY A 255 11.59 -16.09 10.55
N THR A 256 12.33 -15.94 9.45
CA THR A 256 12.03 -14.96 8.39
C THR A 256 11.20 -15.62 7.30
N HIS A 257 10.11 -14.97 6.94
CA HIS A 257 9.18 -15.40 5.90
C HIS A 257 9.12 -14.34 4.82
N THR A 258 9.19 -14.77 3.56
CA THR A 258 9.08 -13.92 2.37
C THR A 258 7.89 -14.35 1.55
N PHE A 259 7.20 -13.40 0.93
CA PHE A 259 6.13 -13.68 -0.01
C PHE A 259 5.93 -12.51 -0.98
N SER A 260 5.20 -12.77 -2.04
CA SER A 260 4.81 -11.76 -3.02
C SER A 260 3.30 -11.76 -3.23
N VAL A 261 2.77 -10.56 -3.48
CA VAL A 261 1.34 -10.35 -3.74
C VAL A 261 1.18 -9.50 -4.98
N ASP A 262 0.40 -9.97 -5.94
CA ASP A 262 -0.02 -9.15 -7.06
C ASP A 262 -1.43 -8.58 -6.86
N ARG A 263 -1.74 -7.55 -7.62
CA ARG A 263 -3.04 -6.88 -7.68
C ARG A 263 -3.35 -6.50 -9.12
N GLY A 264 -4.62 -6.44 -9.41
CA GLY A 264 -5.13 -6.03 -10.72
C GLY A 264 -5.68 -7.20 -11.51
N SER A 265 -6.23 -6.90 -12.68
CA SER A 265 -6.76 -7.86 -13.65
C SER A 265 -6.03 -7.68 -14.99
N PRO A 266 -6.28 -8.55 -15.99
CA PRO A 266 -5.73 -8.34 -17.31
C PRO A 266 -6.02 -6.97 -17.91
N ASP A 267 -7.16 -6.36 -17.55
CA ASP A 267 -7.65 -5.09 -18.09
C ASP A 267 -7.31 -3.88 -17.21
N THR A 268 -6.60 -4.08 -16.10
CA THR A 268 -6.25 -3.00 -15.16
C THR A 268 -4.74 -2.92 -14.92
N ARG A 269 -4.31 -1.85 -14.24
CA ARG A 269 -2.90 -1.70 -13.86
C ARG A 269 -2.50 -2.78 -12.86
N LYS A 270 -1.52 -3.59 -13.22
CA LYS A 270 -0.97 -4.63 -12.36
C LYS A 270 0.01 -4.04 -11.35
N SER A 271 0.01 -4.55 -10.13
CA SER A 271 1.03 -4.23 -9.12
C SER A 271 1.64 -5.51 -8.59
N LEU A 272 2.93 -5.47 -8.27
CA LEU A 272 3.64 -6.57 -7.63
C LEU A 272 4.38 -6.05 -6.40
N LEU A 273 3.95 -6.51 -5.24
CA LEU A 273 4.58 -6.22 -3.96
C LEU A 273 5.38 -7.43 -3.50
N ARG A 274 6.50 -7.15 -2.86
CA ARG A 274 7.27 -8.15 -2.10
C ARG A 274 7.22 -7.75 -0.65
N ALA A 275 6.99 -8.73 0.19
CA ALA A 275 6.94 -8.54 1.63
C ALA A 275 7.76 -9.63 2.33
N GLU A 276 8.30 -9.24 3.47
CA GLU A 276 9.06 -10.10 4.35
C GLU A 276 8.66 -9.80 5.79
N PHE A 277 8.61 -10.80 6.64
CA PHE A 277 8.41 -10.59 8.07
C PHE A 277 9.25 -11.55 8.92
N ASP A 278 9.67 -11.06 10.07
CA ASP A 278 10.38 -11.83 11.08
C ASP A 278 9.42 -12.13 12.23
N LYS A 279 9.11 -13.42 12.42
CA LYS A 279 8.34 -13.93 13.55
C LYS A 279 9.27 -14.63 14.53
N HIS A 280 9.27 -14.18 15.76
CA HIS A 280 10.02 -14.82 16.85
C HIS A 280 9.20 -14.74 18.14
N ALA A 281 9.13 -15.83 18.89
CA ALA A 281 8.42 -15.86 20.15
C ALA A 281 8.90 -14.76 21.11
N GLY A 282 7.97 -13.98 21.65
CA GLY A 282 8.26 -12.90 22.62
C GLY A 282 8.90 -11.65 22.03
N LYS A 283 9.05 -11.53 20.71
CA LYS A 283 9.53 -10.32 20.04
C LYS A 283 8.43 -9.66 19.25
N ALA A 284 8.59 -8.35 18.99
CA ALA A 284 7.70 -7.64 18.07
C ALA A 284 7.78 -8.24 16.66
N LEU A 285 6.64 -8.31 15.99
CA LEU A 285 6.57 -8.71 14.59
C LEU A 285 7.20 -7.59 13.75
N ARG A 286 8.25 -7.90 13.01
CA ARG A 286 8.91 -6.96 12.11
C ARG A 286 8.54 -7.27 10.68
N CYS A 287 8.30 -6.24 9.89
CA CYS A 287 8.03 -6.41 8.47
C CYS A 287 8.90 -5.52 7.61
N ARG A 288 9.12 -5.96 6.38
CA ARG A 288 9.69 -5.21 5.27
C ARG A 288 8.74 -5.32 4.08
N ILE A 289 8.36 -4.19 3.52
CA ILE A 289 7.43 -4.12 2.38
C ILE A 289 8.13 -3.32 1.28
N GLY A 290 8.16 -3.86 0.07
CA GLY A 290 8.89 -3.23 -1.01
C GLY A 290 8.44 -3.64 -2.40
N GLY A 291 9.07 -3.00 -3.39
CA GLY A 291 8.83 -3.25 -4.80
C GLY A 291 9.64 -2.32 -5.68
N LYS A 292 9.41 -2.41 -6.97
CA LYS A 292 10.04 -1.51 -7.96
C LYS A 292 9.20 -0.26 -8.16
N VAL A 293 9.89 0.83 -8.50
CA VAL A 293 9.28 2.11 -8.89
C VAL A 293 9.79 2.47 -10.27
N VAL A 294 8.90 2.91 -11.13
CA VAL A 294 9.21 3.33 -12.50
C VAL A 294 8.82 4.80 -12.66
N LYS A 295 9.78 5.64 -13.06
CA LYS A 295 9.51 7.05 -13.37
C LYS A 295 8.88 7.14 -14.75
N MET A 296 7.66 7.69 -14.79
CA MET A 296 6.83 7.80 -15.98
C MET A 296 6.98 9.13 -16.71
N GLY A 297 7.24 10.17 -15.97
CA GLY A 297 7.36 11.50 -16.53
C GLY A 297 7.76 12.54 -15.50
N VAL A 298 8.09 13.71 -15.99
CA VAL A 298 8.39 14.91 -15.20
C VAL A 298 7.69 16.10 -15.82
N GLY A 299 7.42 17.11 -15.04
CA GLY A 299 6.82 18.36 -15.49
C GLY A 299 6.92 19.45 -14.42
N SER A 300 6.34 20.60 -14.71
CA SER A 300 6.28 21.74 -13.80
C SER A 300 4.85 22.27 -13.71
N LEU A 301 4.36 22.45 -12.50
CA LEU A 301 3.10 23.11 -12.20
C LEU A 301 3.34 24.61 -12.06
N LEU A 302 2.52 25.42 -12.70
CA LEU A 302 2.51 26.87 -12.51
C LEU A 302 1.57 27.18 -11.34
N TYR A 303 2.12 27.77 -10.30
CA TYR A 303 1.40 28.12 -9.07
C TYR A 303 1.51 29.62 -8.81
N SER A 304 0.41 30.30 -8.50
CA SER A 304 0.35 31.75 -8.24
C SER A 304 -0.51 32.06 -7.01
#